data_9d955a11c7b36e89907ffde2bdfbc545
#
_entry.id   9d955a11c7b36e89907ffde2bdfbc545
#
_cell.length_a   1.000
_cell.length_b   1.000
_cell.length_c   1.000
_cell.angle_alpha   90.00
_cell.angle_beta   90.00
_cell.angle_gamma   90.00
#
_symmetry.space_group_name_H-M   'P 1'
#
loop_
_entity.id
_entity.type
_entity.pdbx_description
1 polymer ?
#
loop_
_entity_poly.entity_id
_entity_poly.type
_entity_poly.pdbx_seq_one_letter_code
_entity_poly.pdbx_strand_id
1 'polypeptide(L)'
;VMLLRFGVDDIMNTANLIDNEGNVDYNRIELFSAADYAFLFSYAKKDLYKGFDVGGNMKIIYRQIGDFATSWGFGFDISTQKEFGKWKFGAISRDATSTFNSWMFNMENFEEVYLQTGNELPENSSEITLPSVQTGVSRRYNINEEFSAHSELDLDVHFDGKRNTLWSNSRLSVNPHFGTEIRFKDLIAFRFGLGDFSRETDFQNEEYISVQPNIGLGFHFENIRIDYALTNLGDQSAGLYSNLFSLRYTLN
;
A
#
# COMPACT_ATOMS: atom_id res chain seq x y z
N VAL A 1 -17.62 4.23 3.90
CA VAL A 1 -16.53 4.86 4.66
C VAL A 1 -15.58 3.77 5.11
N MET A 2 -14.28 4.03 5.06
CA MET A 2 -13.22 3.11 5.47
C MET A 2 -12.21 3.86 6.33
N LEU A 3 -11.72 3.22 7.38
CA LEU A 3 -10.61 3.68 8.20
C LEU A 3 -9.49 2.66 8.06
N LEU A 4 -8.31 3.14 7.72
CA LEU A 4 -7.08 2.37 7.72
C LEU A 4 -6.14 2.92 8.80
N ARG A 5 -5.46 2.03 9.51
CA ARG A 5 -4.35 2.36 10.39
C ARG A 5 -3.16 1.49 10.02
N PHE A 6 -2.03 2.12 9.83
CA PHE A 6 -0.74 1.48 9.71
C PHE A 6 0.16 2.03 10.79
N GLY A 7 0.87 1.20 11.56
CA GLY A 7 1.69 1.66 12.67
C GLY A 7 2.86 0.73 12.93
N VAL A 8 3.92 1.33 13.47
CA VAL A 8 5.10 0.65 13.97
C VAL A 8 5.31 1.13 15.41
N ASP A 9 5.39 0.19 16.32
CA ASP A 9 5.60 0.44 17.74
C ASP A 9 7.04 0.11 18.13
N ASP A 10 7.44 0.52 19.33
CA ASP A 10 8.74 0.22 19.93
C ASP A 10 9.96 0.70 19.12
N ILE A 11 9.85 1.86 18.48
CA ILE A 11 10.96 2.50 17.77
C ILE A 11 11.87 3.15 18.82
N MET A 12 13.16 2.82 18.77
CA MET A 12 14.15 3.36 19.72
C MET A 12 14.49 4.82 19.37
N ASN A 13 14.23 5.73 20.31
CA ASN A 13 14.75 7.08 20.26
C ASN A 13 16.14 7.12 20.90
N THR A 14 17.15 7.40 20.10
CA THR A 14 18.55 7.50 20.54
C THR A 14 19.07 8.94 20.51
N ALA A 15 18.22 9.94 20.40
CA ALA A 15 18.61 11.35 20.33
C ALA A 15 19.42 11.79 21.57
N ASN A 16 19.06 11.27 22.74
CA ASN A 16 19.70 11.58 24.01
C ASN A 16 20.70 10.51 24.49
N LEU A 17 21.15 9.62 23.60
CA LEU A 17 22.00 8.48 23.93
C LEU A 17 23.36 8.90 24.51
N ILE A 18 23.89 10.05 24.10
CA ILE A 18 25.16 10.59 24.55
C ILE A 18 24.87 11.61 25.66
N ASP A 19 25.52 11.46 26.80
CA ASP A 19 25.42 12.42 27.89
C ASP A 19 26.28 13.69 27.65
N ASN A 20 26.16 14.68 28.52
CA ASN A 20 26.89 15.94 28.41
C ASN A 20 28.40 15.77 28.55
N GLU A 21 28.88 14.61 29.03
CA GLU A 21 30.29 14.27 29.21
C GLU A 21 30.84 13.47 28.01
N GLY A 22 29.96 13.13 27.03
CA GLY A 22 30.33 12.38 25.83
C GLY A 22 30.26 10.85 25.99
N ASN A 23 29.71 10.34 27.10
CA ASN A 23 29.55 8.90 27.32
C ASN A 23 28.22 8.39 26.77
N VAL A 24 28.22 7.14 26.36
CA VAL A 24 26.98 6.45 25.89
C VAL A 24 26.21 5.93 27.11
N ASP A 25 24.97 6.40 27.30
CA ASP A 25 24.07 5.97 28.37
C ASP A 25 22.80 5.31 27.76
N TYR A 26 22.75 3.99 27.74
CA TYR A 26 21.64 3.22 27.21
C TYR A 26 20.32 3.37 28.03
N ASN A 27 20.37 3.87 29.27
CA ASN A 27 19.17 4.13 30.07
C ASN A 27 18.37 5.33 29.57
N ARG A 28 18.93 6.12 28.65
CA ARG A 28 18.31 7.27 28.02
C ARG A 28 17.56 6.92 26.73
N ILE A 29 17.54 5.63 26.35
CA ILE A 29 16.77 5.19 25.19
C ILE A 29 15.29 5.19 25.59
N GLU A 30 14.52 5.98 24.87
CA GLU A 30 13.06 6.02 24.97
C GLU A 30 12.45 5.31 23.77
N LEU A 31 11.26 4.72 23.95
CA LEU A 31 10.53 4.10 22.84
C LEU A 31 9.42 5.03 22.39
N PHE A 32 9.19 5.09 21.08
CA PHE A 32 8.06 5.80 20.51
C PHE A 32 7.38 4.97 19.43
N SER A 33 6.20 5.39 18.99
CA SER A 33 5.44 4.76 17.92
C SER A 33 5.23 5.73 16.76
N ALA A 34 5.17 5.19 15.55
CA ALA A 34 4.73 5.93 14.38
C ALA A 34 3.43 5.31 13.84
N ALA A 35 2.48 6.13 13.46
CA ALA A 35 1.20 5.66 12.93
C ALA A 35 0.66 6.58 11.84
N ASP A 36 0.17 5.95 10.77
CA ASP A 36 -0.57 6.57 9.69
C ASP A 36 -2.04 6.15 9.77
N TYR A 37 -2.94 7.11 9.65
CA TYR A 37 -4.38 6.91 9.58
C TYR A 37 -4.90 7.46 8.27
N ALA A 38 -5.76 6.70 7.59
CA ALA A 38 -6.44 7.18 6.39
C ALA A 38 -7.95 6.96 6.51
N PHE A 39 -8.69 8.06 6.40
CA PHE A 39 -10.15 8.08 6.34
C PHE A 39 -10.56 8.22 4.87
N LEU A 40 -11.28 7.22 4.36
CA LEU A 40 -11.73 7.18 2.97
C LEU A 40 -13.25 7.29 2.92
N PHE A 41 -13.73 8.25 2.17
CA PHE A 41 -15.14 8.44 1.86
C PHE A 41 -15.35 8.11 0.39
N SER A 42 -16.08 7.02 0.13
CA SER A 42 -16.24 6.46 -1.21
C SER A 42 -17.67 6.62 -1.71
N TYR A 43 -17.81 6.97 -2.98
CA TYR A 43 -19.06 6.96 -3.69
C TYR A 43 -18.89 6.28 -5.04
N ALA A 44 -19.86 5.46 -5.42
CA ALA A 44 -19.86 4.81 -6.73
C ALA A 44 -21.28 4.78 -7.32
N LYS A 45 -21.36 4.90 -8.63
CA LYS A 45 -22.58 4.82 -9.39
C LYS A 45 -22.43 3.85 -10.55
N LYS A 46 -23.33 2.87 -10.61
CA LYS A 46 -23.40 1.92 -11.72
C LYS A 46 -24.01 2.58 -12.95
N ASP A 47 -23.56 2.13 -14.12
CA ASP A 47 -24.06 2.54 -15.44
C ASP A 47 -24.24 4.06 -15.59
N LEU A 48 -23.23 4.81 -15.14
CA LEU A 48 -23.27 6.28 -15.21
C LEU A 48 -23.27 6.77 -16.66
N TYR A 49 -22.49 6.13 -17.53
CA TYR A 49 -22.39 6.47 -18.94
C TYR A 49 -22.09 5.24 -19.78
N LYS A 50 -22.97 4.86 -20.71
CA LYS A 50 -22.79 3.78 -21.71
C LYS A 50 -22.29 2.44 -21.13
N GLY A 51 -22.79 2.04 -19.96
CA GLY A 51 -22.42 0.81 -19.27
C GLY A 51 -21.10 0.90 -18.48
N PHE A 52 -20.57 2.12 -18.25
CA PHE A 52 -19.46 2.32 -17.35
C PHE A 52 -19.97 2.61 -15.93
N ASP A 53 -19.47 1.84 -14.99
CA ASP A 53 -19.55 2.17 -13.55
C ASP A 53 -18.42 3.15 -13.21
N VAL A 54 -18.74 4.16 -12.42
CA VAL A 54 -17.78 5.18 -12.01
C VAL A 54 -17.77 5.30 -10.49
N GLY A 55 -16.60 5.44 -9.91
CA GLY A 55 -16.42 5.63 -8.48
C GLY A 55 -15.37 6.69 -8.18
N GLY A 56 -15.39 7.16 -6.94
CA GLY A 56 -14.38 8.07 -6.43
C GLY A 56 -14.24 7.95 -4.92
N ASN A 57 -13.05 8.27 -4.43
CA ASN A 57 -12.74 8.36 -3.02
C ASN A 57 -12.21 9.75 -2.69
N MET A 58 -12.62 10.28 -1.57
CA MET A 58 -11.97 11.37 -0.88
C MET A 58 -11.15 10.77 0.27
N LYS A 59 -9.88 11.16 0.37
CA LYS A 59 -8.95 10.68 1.39
C LYS A 59 -8.55 11.82 2.31
N ILE A 60 -8.64 11.59 3.62
CA ILE A 60 -8.03 12.42 4.65
C ILE A 60 -6.99 11.55 5.34
N ILE A 61 -5.75 12.00 5.37
CA ILE A 61 -4.62 11.27 5.92
C ILE A 61 -4.10 12.03 7.13
N TYR A 62 -3.92 11.34 8.25
CA TYR A 62 -3.25 11.85 9.43
C TYR A 62 -2.08 10.96 9.75
N ARG A 63 -0.89 11.53 9.89
CA ARG A 63 0.34 10.82 10.23
C ARG A 63 0.91 11.38 11.51
N GLN A 64 1.45 10.51 12.35
CA GLN A 64 2.10 10.87 13.59
C GLN A 64 3.37 10.05 13.76
N ILE A 65 4.46 10.72 14.10
CA ILE A 65 5.76 10.12 14.41
C ILE A 65 6.12 10.53 15.83
N GLY A 66 5.77 9.68 16.80
CA GLY A 66 5.93 10.00 18.22
C GLY A 66 5.37 11.38 18.55
N ASP A 67 6.12 12.13 19.37
CA ASP A 67 5.85 13.54 19.66
C ASP A 67 6.63 14.49 18.73
N PHE A 68 7.31 13.95 17.71
CA PHE A 68 8.27 14.66 16.87
C PHE A 68 7.62 15.38 15.71
N ALA A 69 6.69 14.72 15.04
CA ALA A 69 6.05 15.27 13.86
C ALA A 69 4.64 14.76 13.68
N THR A 70 3.79 15.61 13.14
CA THR A 70 2.46 15.26 12.66
C THR A 70 2.26 15.77 11.24
N SER A 71 1.41 15.10 10.49
CA SER A 71 1.04 15.55 9.15
C SER A 71 -0.44 15.34 8.89
N TRP A 72 -1.02 16.30 8.16
CA TRP A 72 -2.35 16.18 7.57
C TRP A 72 -2.26 16.20 6.06
N GLY A 73 -2.94 15.23 5.45
CA GLY A 73 -2.97 15.07 4.01
C GLY A 73 -4.39 14.97 3.46
N PHE A 74 -4.52 15.34 2.18
CA PHE A 74 -5.79 15.31 1.48
C PHE A 74 -5.59 14.91 0.01
N GLY A 75 -6.44 14.01 -0.50
CA GLY A 75 -6.35 13.55 -1.88
C GLY A 75 -7.64 12.91 -2.39
N PHE A 76 -7.69 12.68 -3.71
CA PHE A 76 -8.82 12.05 -4.39
C PHE A 76 -8.36 10.90 -5.29
N ASP A 77 -9.19 9.86 -5.34
CA ASP A 77 -9.08 8.79 -6.33
C ASP A 77 -10.32 8.81 -7.22
N ILE A 78 -10.14 8.44 -8.48
CA ILE A 78 -11.23 8.27 -9.45
C ILE A 78 -11.08 6.89 -10.08
N SER A 79 -12.17 6.16 -10.21
CA SER A 79 -12.17 4.83 -10.80
C SER A 79 -13.31 4.65 -11.79
N THR A 80 -13.08 3.75 -12.73
CA THR A 80 -14.11 3.29 -13.65
C THR A 80 -13.95 1.82 -13.95
N GLN A 81 -15.06 1.15 -14.20
CA GLN A 81 -15.06 -0.24 -14.66
C GLN A 81 -16.17 -0.47 -15.70
N LYS A 82 -15.97 -1.50 -16.51
CA LYS A 82 -16.98 -1.94 -17.48
C LYS A 82 -16.90 -3.44 -17.67
N GLU A 83 -18.06 -4.07 -17.73
CA GLU A 83 -18.18 -5.48 -18.10
C GLU A 83 -18.54 -5.61 -19.58
N PHE A 84 -17.85 -6.52 -20.26
CA PHE A 84 -18.09 -6.86 -21.64
C PHE A 84 -18.08 -8.40 -21.80
N GLY A 85 -19.27 -8.99 -21.81
CA GLY A 85 -19.43 -10.44 -21.80
C GLY A 85 -18.86 -11.07 -20.52
N LYS A 86 -17.84 -11.92 -20.67
CA LYS A 86 -17.14 -12.57 -19.56
C LYS A 86 -15.91 -11.79 -19.08
N TRP A 87 -15.59 -10.69 -19.74
CA TRP A 87 -14.46 -9.85 -19.41
C TRP A 87 -14.89 -8.65 -18.60
N LYS A 88 -14.06 -8.25 -17.66
CA LYS A 88 -14.21 -7.03 -16.89
C LYS A 88 -12.95 -6.20 -17.04
N PHE A 89 -13.10 -4.94 -17.35
CA PHE A 89 -12.04 -3.95 -17.48
C PHE A 89 -12.20 -2.93 -16.36
N GLY A 90 -11.11 -2.55 -15.74
CA GLY A 90 -11.08 -1.54 -14.68
C GLY A 90 -9.92 -0.58 -14.86
N ALA A 91 -10.10 0.64 -14.38
CA ALA A 91 -9.03 1.60 -14.22
C ALA A 91 -9.29 2.45 -12.97
N ILE A 92 -8.23 2.77 -12.24
CA ILE A 92 -8.25 3.71 -11.13
C ILE A 92 -7.07 4.66 -11.27
N SER A 93 -7.34 5.96 -11.18
CA SER A 93 -6.33 6.97 -10.92
C SER A 93 -6.30 7.23 -9.43
N ARG A 94 -5.23 6.80 -8.78
CA ARG A 94 -4.95 7.11 -7.38
C ARG A 94 -4.29 8.46 -7.31
N ASP A 95 -4.61 9.22 -6.27
CA ASP A 95 -4.09 10.56 -6.08
C ASP A 95 -4.29 11.46 -7.31
N ALA A 96 -5.49 11.35 -7.94
CA ALA A 96 -5.80 11.97 -9.24
C ALA A 96 -5.57 13.49 -9.27
N THR A 97 -5.66 14.15 -8.11
CA THR A 97 -5.38 15.59 -7.93
C THR A 97 -4.04 15.85 -7.26
N SER A 98 -3.18 14.84 -7.16
CA SER A 98 -2.09 14.74 -6.19
C SER A 98 -2.61 14.71 -4.75
N THR A 99 -1.87 14.07 -3.86
CA THR A 99 -2.15 14.13 -2.42
C THR A 99 -1.11 15.03 -1.78
N PHE A 100 -1.59 16.04 -1.08
CA PHE A 100 -0.76 16.99 -0.35
C PHE A 100 -0.74 16.58 1.12
N ASN A 101 0.45 16.49 1.69
CA ASN A 101 0.66 16.30 3.12
C ASN A 101 1.42 17.51 3.66
N SER A 102 0.90 18.14 4.71
CA SER A 102 1.55 19.24 5.41
C SER A 102 2.12 18.72 6.73
N TRP A 103 3.43 18.76 6.87
CA TRP A 103 4.17 18.33 8.05
C TRP A 103 4.37 19.49 9.01
N MET A 104 4.10 19.23 10.28
CA MET A 104 4.41 20.09 11.42
C MET A 104 5.38 19.35 12.33
N PHE A 105 6.51 19.98 12.63
CA PHE A 105 7.54 19.43 13.49
C PHE A 105 7.49 20.07 14.89
N ASN A 106 7.56 19.25 15.92
CA ASN A 106 7.69 19.71 17.30
C ASN A 106 9.18 19.83 17.65
N MET A 107 9.67 21.07 17.70
CA MET A 107 11.09 21.36 17.88
C MET A 107 11.55 21.34 19.33
N GLU A 108 10.61 21.49 20.30
CA GLU A 108 10.95 21.65 21.72
C GLU A 108 11.85 20.53 22.26
N ASN A 109 11.70 19.31 21.74
CA ASN A 109 12.43 18.14 22.19
C ASN A 109 13.77 17.91 21.46
N PHE A 110 14.07 18.67 20.39
CA PHE A 110 15.23 18.41 19.52
C PHE A 110 16.16 19.60 19.34
N GLU A 111 15.76 20.80 19.74
CA GLU A 111 16.53 22.01 19.51
C GLU A 111 17.96 21.87 20.07
N GLU A 112 18.08 21.31 21.26
CA GLU A 112 19.38 21.11 21.90
C GLU A 112 20.28 20.11 21.15
N VAL A 113 19.71 18.99 20.70
CA VAL A 113 20.42 17.94 19.94
C VAL A 113 20.90 18.46 18.58
N TYR A 114 20.02 19.19 17.87
CA TYR A 114 20.37 19.78 16.58
C TYR A 114 21.47 20.86 16.73
N LEU A 115 21.37 21.69 17.74
CA LEU A 115 22.41 22.69 18.03
C LEU A 115 23.77 22.04 18.37
N GLN A 116 23.76 20.96 19.14
CA GLN A 116 25.01 20.24 19.51
C GLN A 116 25.63 19.52 18.31
N THR A 117 24.81 19.02 17.37
CA THR A 117 25.31 18.30 16.18
C THR A 117 25.59 19.22 15.01
N GLY A 118 25.26 20.52 15.09
CA GLY A 118 25.45 21.49 14.03
C GLY A 118 24.50 21.25 12.80
N ASN A 119 23.44 20.52 12.99
CA ASN A 119 22.42 20.32 11.97
C ASN A 119 21.40 21.47 11.98
N GLU A 120 20.82 21.74 10.82
CA GLU A 120 19.71 22.69 10.70
C GLU A 120 18.43 22.07 11.25
N LEU A 121 17.64 22.87 11.96
CA LEU A 121 16.33 22.46 12.45
C LEU A 121 15.39 22.19 11.28
N PRO A 122 14.62 21.08 11.29
CA PRO A 122 13.65 20.82 10.24
C PRO A 122 12.55 21.89 10.26
N GLU A 123 12.28 22.45 9.10
CA GLU A 123 11.16 23.39 8.92
C GLU A 123 9.88 22.66 8.53
N ASN A 124 8.73 23.26 8.81
CA ASN A 124 7.44 22.79 8.33
C ASN A 124 7.49 22.64 6.80
N SER A 125 7.12 21.49 6.31
CA SER A 125 7.26 21.15 4.91
C SER A 125 5.98 20.58 4.32
N SER A 126 5.88 20.61 2.99
CA SER A 126 4.79 19.99 2.25
C SER A 126 5.34 18.88 1.38
N GLU A 127 4.74 17.72 1.50
CA GLU A 127 5.01 16.55 0.66
C GLU A 127 3.88 16.39 -0.37
N ILE A 128 4.22 16.09 -1.60
CA ILE A 128 3.27 15.87 -2.68
C ILE A 128 3.43 14.45 -3.21
N THR A 129 2.36 13.66 -3.15
CA THR A 129 2.29 12.35 -3.81
C THR A 129 1.69 12.55 -5.19
N LEU A 130 2.46 12.20 -6.22
CA LEU A 130 2.02 12.30 -7.61
C LEU A 130 0.97 11.25 -7.96
N PRO A 131 0.10 11.50 -8.95
CA PRO A 131 -0.88 10.53 -9.42
C PRO A 131 -0.23 9.24 -9.90
N SER A 132 -0.97 8.14 -9.74
CA SER A 132 -0.67 6.87 -10.37
C SER A 132 -1.92 6.29 -11.01
N VAL A 133 -1.75 5.44 -12.03
CA VAL A 133 -2.87 4.80 -12.72
C VAL A 133 -2.68 3.29 -12.67
N GLN A 134 -3.69 2.60 -12.16
CA GLN A 134 -3.79 1.16 -12.21
C GLN A 134 -4.88 0.79 -13.22
N THR A 135 -4.56 -0.10 -14.16
CA THR A 135 -5.52 -0.65 -15.11
C THR A 135 -5.51 -2.15 -15.04
N GLY A 136 -6.68 -2.76 -15.17
CA GLY A 136 -6.80 -4.19 -15.06
C GLY A 136 -7.81 -4.79 -16.02
N VAL A 137 -7.58 -6.05 -16.36
CA VAL A 137 -8.51 -6.89 -17.10
C VAL A 137 -8.68 -8.21 -16.39
N SER A 138 -9.91 -8.62 -16.18
CA SER A 138 -10.20 -9.90 -15.55
C SER A 138 -11.24 -10.70 -16.33
N ARG A 139 -11.22 -12.00 -16.10
CA ARG A 139 -12.17 -12.93 -16.71
C ARG A 139 -12.56 -14.04 -15.74
N ARG A 140 -13.87 -14.33 -15.70
CA ARG A 140 -14.43 -15.48 -14.97
C ARG A 140 -14.68 -16.65 -15.89
N TYR A 141 -14.34 -17.85 -15.44
CA TYR A 141 -14.54 -19.12 -16.11
C TYR A 141 -15.33 -20.04 -15.18
N ASN A 142 -16.45 -20.59 -15.65
CA ASN A 142 -17.10 -21.72 -14.98
C ASN A 142 -16.47 -22.99 -15.53
N ILE A 143 -15.75 -23.73 -14.68
CA ILE A 143 -15.08 -24.98 -15.04
C ILE A 143 -16.13 -26.07 -15.10
N ASN A 144 -16.98 -26.17 -14.08
CA ASN A 144 -18.14 -27.04 -13.98
C ASN A 144 -19.16 -26.46 -12.98
N GLU A 145 -20.14 -27.25 -12.53
CA GLU A 145 -21.17 -26.82 -11.57
C GLU A 145 -20.61 -26.51 -10.18
N GLU A 146 -19.46 -27.11 -9.80
CA GLU A 146 -18.87 -26.94 -8.48
C GLU A 146 -17.68 -25.98 -8.49
N PHE A 147 -16.95 -25.87 -9.60
CA PHE A 147 -15.73 -25.08 -9.69
C PHE A 147 -15.85 -23.90 -10.65
N SER A 148 -15.41 -22.76 -10.20
CA SER A 148 -15.18 -21.57 -11.03
C SER A 148 -13.74 -21.06 -10.86
N ALA A 149 -13.23 -20.41 -11.89
CA ALA A 149 -11.95 -19.71 -11.84
C ALA A 149 -12.12 -18.25 -12.24
N HIS A 150 -11.31 -17.39 -11.67
CA HIS A 150 -11.20 -15.97 -12.00
C HIS A 150 -9.73 -15.63 -12.16
N SER A 151 -9.35 -15.03 -13.28
CA SER A 151 -7.97 -14.57 -13.51
C SER A 151 -7.97 -13.09 -13.85
N GLU A 152 -6.93 -12.40 -13.40
CA GLU A 152 -6.79 -10.96 -13.53
C GLU A 152 -5.34 -10.61 -13.88
N LEU A 153 -5.17 -9.62 -14.73
CA LEU A 153 -3.91 -8.99 -15.09
C LEU A 153 -4.05 -7.49 -14.90
N ASP A 154 -3.19 -6.92 -14.07
CA ASP A 154 -3.15 -5.50 -13.77
C ASP A 154 -1.81 -4.89 -14.17
N LEU A 155 -1.83 -3.60 -14.46
CA LEU A 155 -0.66 -2.77 -14.72
C LEU A 155 -0.73 -1.54 -13.83
N ASP A 156 0.26 -1.36 -12.95
CA ASP A 156 0.46 -0.14 -12.19
C ASP A 156 1.43 0.77 -12.93
N VAL A 157 0.99 1.99 -13.22
CA VAL A 157 1.76 3.02 -13.93
C VAL A 157 1.96 4.20 -12.99
N HIS A 158 3.21 4.52 -12.70
CA HIS A 158 3.61 5.66 -11.86
C HIS A 158 4.31 6.71 -12.73
N PHE A 159 4.07 7.99 -12.43
CA PHE A 159 4.56 9.14 -13.21
C PHE A 159 5.62 9.96 -12.44
N ASP A 160 6.20 9.41 -11.41
CA ASP A 160 7.15 10.04 -10.49
C ASP A 160 8.62 9.73 -10.81
N GLY A 161 8.87 9.18 -12.02
CA GLY A 161 10.20 8.93 -12.52
C GLY A 161 10.62 7.45 -12.49
N LYS A 162 11.93 7.23 -12.47
CA LYS A 162 12.51 5.88 -12.52
C LYS A 162 12.35 5.18 -11.18
N ARG A 163 11.59 4.07 -11.18
CA ARG A 163 11.49 3.14 -10.06
C ARG A 163 12.19 1.82 -10.40
N ASN A 164 12.46 1.03 -9.38
CA ASN A 164 13.01 -0.31 -9.53
C ASN A 164 11.91 -1.33 -9.86
N THR A 165 11.33 -1.23 -11.07
CA THR A 165 10.24 -2.07 -11.57
C THR A 165 10.67 -2.81 -12.83
N LEU A 166 9.82 -3.72 -13.33
CA LEU A 166 10.10 -4.49 -14.53
C LEU A 166 10.47 -3.61 -15.73
N TRP A 167 9.75 -2.49 -15.88
CA TRP A 167 10.04 -1.50 -16.92
C TRP A 167 9.94 -0.09 -16.36
N SER A 168 10.97 0.72 -16.57
CA SER A 168 11.01 2.10 -16.12
C SER A 168 11.90 2.98 -17.00
N ASN A 169 11.55 4.25 -17.05
CA ASN A 169 12.36 5.30 -17.66
C ASN A 169 12.39 6.56 -16.77
N SER A 170 12.96 7.67 -17.25
CA SER A 170 13.08 8.91 -16.49
C SER A 170 11.75 9.57 -16.10
N ARG A 171 10.61 9.17 -16.68
CA ARG A 171 9.31 9.82 -16.49
C ARG A 171 8.25 8.89 -15.90
N LEU A 172 8.31 7.61 -16.22
CA LEU A 172 7.30 6.65 -15.78
C LEU A 172 7.89 5.28 -15.54
N SER A 173 7.23 4.52 -14.69
CA SER A 173 7.51 3.13 -14.39
C SER A 173 6.24 2.29 -14.42
N VAL A 174 6.37 1.03 -14.84
CA VAL A 174 5.25 0.09 -14.99
C VAL A 174 5.55 -1.19 -14.24
N ASN A 175 4.62 -1.61 -13.41
CA ASN A 175 4.68 -2.87 -12.68
C ASN A 175 3.45 -3.74 -13.00
N PRO A 176 3.61 -4.90 -13.63
CA PRO A 176 2.50 -5.81 -13.88
C PRO A 176 2.21 -6.68 -12.66
N HIS A 177 0.94 -7.06 -12.49
CA HIS A 177 0.48 -8.01 -11.48
C HIS A 177 -0.42 -9.04 -12.13
N PHE A 178 -0.30 -10.28 -11.72
CA PHE A 178 -1.15 -11.36 -12.17
C PHE A 178 -1.78 -12.06 -10.97
N GLY A 179 -3.07 -12.33 -11.02
CA GLY A 179 -3.81 -13.06 -10.00
C GLY A 179 -4.74 -14.08 -10.58
N THR A 180 -4.91 -15.20 -9.86
CA THR A 180 -5.94 -16.19 -10.17
C THR A 180 -6.58 -16.70 -8.89
N GLU A 181 -7.87 -16.98 -8.97
CA GLU A 181 -8.68 -17.55 -7.90
C GLU A 181 -9.42 -18.75 -8.45
N ILE A 182 -9.38 -19.87 -7.73
CA ILE A 182 -10.19 -21.05 -7.97
C ILE A 182 -11.16 -21.18 -6.81
N ARG A 183 -12.47 -21.24 -7.10
CA ARG A 183 -13.54 -21.42 -6.12
C ARG A 183 -14.18 -22.76 -6.23
N PHE A 184 -14.44 -23.36 -5.08
CA PHE A 184 -15.27 -24.53 -4.92
C PHE A 184 -16.61 -24.16 -4.28
N LYS A 185 -17.73 -24.38 -4.97
CA LYS A 185 -19.12 -24.13 -4.53
C LYS A 185 -19.36 -22.72 -3.94
N ASP A 186 -18.60 -21.74 -4.39
CA ASP A 186 -18.55 -20.40 -3.81
C ASP A 186 -18.23 -20.36 -2.28
N LEU A 187 -17.92 -21.52 -1.68
CA LEU A 187 -17.64 -21.68 -0.26
C LEU A 187 -16.14 -21.48 0.06
N ILE A 188 -15.27 -22.11 -0.74
CA ILE A 188 -13.82 -22.07 -0.53
C ILE A 188 -13.16 -21.45 -1.77
N ALA A 189 -12.25 -20.52 -1.55
CA ALA A 189 -11.43 -19.91 -2.57
C ALA A 189 -9.95 -20.17 -2.31
N PHE A 190 -9.24 -20.62 -3.32
CA PHE A 190 -7.78 -20.68 -3.33
C PHE A 190 -7.25 -19.64 -4.30
N ARG A 191 -6.27 -18.84 -3.87
CA ARG A 191 -5.71 -17.73 -4.66
C ARG A 191 -4.23 -17.85 -4.80
N PHE A 192 -3.76 -17.45 -5.96
CA PHE A 192 -2.36 -17.31 -6.28
C PHE A 192 -2.15 -15.99 -7.01
N GLY A 193 -1.09 -15.28 -6.65
CA GLY A 193 -0.70 -14.01 -7.26
C GLY A 193 0.80 -13.92 -7.48
N LEU A 194 1.18 -13.16 -8.49
CA LEU A 194 2.54 -12.74 -8.80
C LEU A 194 2.51 -11.24 -9.03
N GLY A 195 3.41 -10.53 -8.38
CA GLY A 195 3.52 -9.07 -8.52
C GLY A 195 4.88 -8.57 -8.05
N ASP A 196 4.97 -7.25 -7.90
CA ASP A 196 6.16 -6.57 -7.40
C ASP A 196 7.46 -7.00 -8.10
N PHE A 197 7.40 -7.01 -9.43
CA PHE A 197 8.57 -7.29 -10.24
C PHE A 197 9.60 -6.18 -10.08
N SER A 198 10.74 -6.48 -9.48
CA SER A 198 11.83 -5.52 -9.30
C SER A 198 13.11 -6.00 -9.98
N ARG A 199 13.95 -5.04 -10.39
CA ARG A 199 15.31 -5.32 -10.84
C ARG A 199 16.24 -5.10 -9.68
N GLU A 200 16.91 -6.14 -9.26
CA GLU A 200 17.84 -6.12 -8.16
C GLU A 200 19.25 -6.45 -8.64
N THR A 201 20.23 -5.97 -7.89
CA THR A 201 21.64 -6.25 -8.16
C THR A 201 22.18 -7.03 -6.98
N ASP A 202 22.79 -8.17 -7.23
CA ASP A 202 23.41 -8.99 -6.19
C ASP A 202 24.76 -8.41 -5.74
N PHE A 203 25.38 -9.05 -4.77
CA PHE A 203 26.72 -8.67 -4.26
C PHE A 203 27.84 -8.84 -5.30
N GLN A 204 27.59 -9.53 -6.41
CA GLN A 204 28.52 -9.72 -7.52
C GLN A 204 28.32 -8.72 -8.65
N ASN A 205 27.41 -7.74 -8.46
CA ASN A 205 26.92 -6.77 -9.45
C ASN A 205 26.20 -7.43 -10.66
N GLU A 206 25.59 -8.59 -10.47
CA GLU A 206 24.73 -9.19 -11.48
C GLU A 206 23.28 -8.73 -11.28
N GLU A 207 22.63 -8.25 -12.37
CA GLU A 207 21.24 -7.86 -12.34
C GLU A 207 20.33 -9.09 -12.46
N TYR A 208 19.34 -9.21 -11.58
CA TYR A 208 18.29 -10.22 -11.66
C TYR A 208 16.90 -9.60 -11.46
N ILE A 209 15.87 -10.33 -11.87
CA ILE A 209 14.49 -9.92 -11.65
C ILE A 209 13.97 -10.67 -10.43
N SER A 210 13.65 -9.93 -9.38
CA SER A 210 12.90 -10.42 -8.23
C SER A 210 11.40 -10.35 -8.54
N VAL A 211 10.64 -11.32 -8.02
CA VAL A 211 9.19 -11.37 -8.14
C VAL A 211 8.60 -11.85 -6.82
N GLN A 212 7.49 -11.27 -6.40
CA GLN A 212 6.84 -11.65 -5.15
C GLN A 212 5.62 -12.54 -5.42
N PRO A 213 5.70 -13.85 -5.14
CA PRO A 213 4.55 -14.73 -5.13
C PRO A 213 3.71 -14.52 -3.87
N ASN A 214 2.40 -14.65 -4.03
CA ASN A 214 1.42 -14.52 -2.96
C ASN A 214 0.44 -15.70 -3.05
N ILE A 215 0.03 -16.23 -1.92
CA ILE A 215 -0.98 -17.29 -1.84
C ILE A 215 -2.06 -16.91 -0.84
N GLY A 216 -3.30 -17.31 -1.09
CA GLY A 216 -4.42 -16.98 -0.23
C GLY A 216 -5.47 -18.06 -0.18
N LEU A 217 -6.15 -18.12 0.95
CA LEU A 217 -7.32 -18.95 1.18
C LEU A 217 -8.50 -18.06 1.57
N GLY A 218 -9.68 -18.35 1.04
CA GLY A 218 -10.93 -17.68 1.39
C GLY A 218 -11.98 -18.69 1.80
N PHE A 219 -12.76 -18.34 2.81
CA PHE A 219 -13.95 -19.05 3.23
C PHE A 219 -15.12 -18.09 3.20
N HIS A 220 -16.20 -18.49 2.52
CA HIS A 220 -17.38 -17.68 2.34
C HIS A 220 -18.63 -18.50 2.69
N PHE A 221 -19.29 -18.11 3.77
CA PHE A 221 -20.49 -18.77 4.24
C PHE A 221 -21.55 -17.72 4.58
N GLU A 222 -22.66 -17.77 3.86
CA GLU A 222 -23.77 -16.80 4.01
C GLU A 222 -23.28 -15.35 3.93
N ASN A 223 -23.37 -14.63 5.04
CA ASN A 223 -23.00 -13.22 5.17
C ASN A 223 -21.57 -13.01 5.67
N ILE A 224 -20.84 -14.11 5.95
CA ILE A 224 -19.48 -14.06 6.50
C ILE A 224 -18.48 -14.44 5.43
N ARG A 225 -17.44 -13.64 5.28
CA ARG A 225 -16.28 -13.96 4.45
C ARG A 225 -15.02 -13.77 5.28
N ILE A 226 -14.21 -14.81 5.32
CA ILE A 226 -12.91 -14.85 5.97
C ILE A 226 -11.87 -15.08 4.89
N ASP A 227 -10.89 -14.21 4.80
CA ASP A 227 -9.78 -14.35 3.87
C ASP A 227 -8.46 -14.31 4.63
N TYR A 228 -7.54 -15.16 4.24
CA TYR A 228 -6.18 -15.20 4.74
C TYR A 228 -5.21 -15.22 3.57
N ALA A 229 -4.15 -14.44 3.64
CA ALA A 229 -3.09 -14.45 2.63
C ALA A 229 -1.70 -14.39 3.27
N LEU A 230 -0.79 -15.15 2.65
CA LEU A 230 0.65 -15.03 2.81
C LEU A 230 1.18 -14.24 1.63
N THR A 231 1.84 -13.14 1.91
CA THR A 231 2.41 -12.24 0.92
C THR A 231 3.90 -12.07 1.13
N ASN A 232 4.58 -11.51 0.15
CA ASN A 232 6.03 -11.28 0.18
C ASN A 232 6.83 -12.59 0.32
N LEU A 233 6.35 -13.67 -0.26
CA LEU A 233 7.06 -14.95 -0.23
C LEU A 233 8.32 -14.85 -1.09
N GLY A 234 9.49 -15.04 -0.45
CA GLY A 234 10.78 -15.00 -1.15
C GLY A 234 11.48 -13.64 -1.13
N ASP A 235 10.93 -12.65 -0.46
CA ASP A 235 11.65 -11.41 -0.18
C ASP A 235 12.87 -11.70 0.72
N GLN A 236 14.05 -11.22 0.32
CA GLN A 236 15.30 -11.35 1.11
C GLN A 236 15.41 -10.28 2.19
N SER A 237 14.40 -9.43 2.36
CA SER A 237 14.35 -8.45 3.45
C SER A 237 14.20 -9.10 4.83
N ALA A 238 14.33 -8.33 5.89
CA ALA A 238 14.31 -8.82 7.28
C ALA A 238 13.03 -9.58 7.70
N GLY A 239 11.94 -9.49 6.89
CA GLY A 239 10.69 -10.23 7.08
C GLY A 239 10.46 -11.24 5.97
N LEU A 240 10.55 -12.54 6.30
CA LEU A 240 10.40 -13.63 5.34
C LEU A 240 9.04 -13.70 4.63
N TYR A 241 8.00 -13.16 5.24
CA TYR A 241 6.62 -13.11 4.70
C TYR A 241 5.75 -12.19 5.56
N SER A 242 4.64 -11.74 4.98
CA SER A 242 3.59 -11.01 5.67
C SER A 242 2.31 -11.82 5.73
N ASN A 243 1.58 -11.72 6.86
CA ASN A 243 0.29 -12.35 7.06
C ASN A 243 -0.81 -11.30 6.93
N LEU A 244 -1.78 -11.54 6.07
CA LEU A 244 -2.95 -10.70 5.93
C LEU A 244 -4.20 -11.50 6.30
N PHE A 245 -4.96 -11.00 7.25
CA PHE A 245 -6.23 -11.57 7.67
C PHE A 245 -7.35 -10.56 7.44
N SER A 246 -8.46 -10.99 6.85
CA SER A 246 -9.62 -10.16 6.59
C SER A 246 -10.90 -10.88 7.00
N LEU A 247 -11.77 -10.16 7.71
CA LEU A 247 -13.11 -10.58 8.05
C LEU A 247 -14.12 -9.57 7.48
N ARG A 248 -15.08 -10.06 6.71
CA ARG A 248 -16.19 -9.26 6.19
C ARG A 248 -17.51 -9.85 6.66
N TYR A 249 -18.38 -8.99 7.17
CA TYR A 249 -19.76 -9.30 7.45
C TYR A 249 -20.69 -8.40 6.65
N THR A 250 -21.64 -8.99 5.92
CA THR A 250 -22.62 -8.24 5.13
C THR A 250 -23.94 -8.15 5.89
N LEU A 251 -24.38 -6.94 6.18
CA LEU A 251 -25.70 -6.68 6.78
C LEU A 251 -26.74 -6.72 5.67
N ASN A 252 -27.82 -7.47 5.87
CA ASN A 252 -28.97 -7.52 4.97
C ASN A 252 -29.98 -6.44 5.31
#